data_fa92c0d55d498709162a5526970ad574
#
_entry.id   fa92c0d55d498709162a5526970ad574
#
_cell.length_a   1.000
_cell.length_b   1.000
_cell.length_c   1.000
_cell.angle_alpha   90.00
_cell.angle_beta   90.00
_cell.angle_gamma   90.00
#
_symmetry.space_group_name_H-M   'P 1'
#
loop_
_entity.id
_entity.type
_entity.pdbx_description
1 polymer ?
#
loop_
_entity_poly.entity_id
_entity_poly.type
_entity_poly.pdbx_seq_one_letter_code
_entity_poly.pdbx_strand_id
1 'polypeptide(L)'
;ISGPGAGLENIDVGFGKLSLAATRSSEAGGSSSFASNNIYDYTNETANDVFDVRLAQMEINPGGTLELGVDYGRANLRDNYRLVDGASKDGWLFTAEHTQSVLKGFNKFVVQYATDSMTSQGKGLSQGSGVAFDNEKFAYNINNNGHMLRILDHGAISMGDNWDMMYVGMYQDINWDNDNGTKWWTVGIRPMYKWTPIMSTVMEIGYDNVESQRTGDKNNQYKITLAQQWQAGDS
;
A
#
# COMPACT_ATOMS: atom_id res chain seq x y z
N ILE A 1 0.32 4.84 7.45
CA ILE A 1 -0.64 5.97 7.50
C ILE A 1 0.05 7.10 8.26
N SER A 2 0.22 8.26 7.64
CA SER A 2 0.80 9.45 8.29
C SER A 2 -0.31 10.46 8.57
N GLY A 3 -0.45 10.88 9.82
CA GLY A 3 -1.45 11.86 10.24
C GLY A 3 -1.44 12.00 11.76
N PRO A 4 -2.16 12.98 12.32
CA PRO A 4 -2.31 13.09 13.76
C PRO A 4 -3.04 11.86 14.29
N GLY A 5 -2.59 11.35 15.42
CA GLY A 5 -3.18 10.16 16.01
C GLY A 5 -2.55 9.85 17.37
N ALA A 6 -3.09 8.83 17.99
CA ALA A 6 -2.57 8.26 19.22
C ALA A 6 -2.70 6.74 19.19
N GLY A 7 -1.80 6.05 19.86
CA GLY A 7 -1.82 4.59 19.89
C GLY A 7 -1.04 4.03 21.08
N LEU A 8 -1.25 2.76 21.30
CA LEU A 8 -0.51 1.92 22.23
C LEU A 8 0.13 0.81 21.42
N GLU A 9 1.42 0.60 21.58
CA GLU A 9 2.15 -0.36 20.77
C GLU A 9 2.84 -1.41 21.65
N ASN A 10 2.98 -2.61 21.08
CA ASN A 10 3.78 -3.68 21.66
C ASN A 10 3.32 -4.16 23.05
N ILE A 11 2.01 -4.10 23.34
CA ILE A 11 1.44 -4.66 24.56
C ILE A 11 1.62 -6.17 24.53
N ASP A 12 2.32 -6.73 25.52
CA ASP A 12 2.54 -8.16 25.61
C ASP A 12 1.25 -8.89 25.99
N VAL A 13 0.81 -9.82 25.12
CA VAL A 13 -0.37 -10.65 25.38
C VAL A 13 0.01 -12.14 25.56
N GLY A 14 1.30 -12.42 25.73
CA GLY A 14 1.84 -13.74 25.99
C GLY A 14 2.22 -14.53 24.74
N PHE A 15 1.39 -14.55 23.73
CA PHE A 15 1.65 -15.25 22.45
C PHE A 15 1.94 -14.30 21.28
N GLY A 16 2.02 -13.00 21.55
CA GLY A 16 2.28 -11.96 20.55
C GLY A 16 2.27 -10.58 21.17
N LYS A 17 2.32 -9.56 20.31
CA LYS A 17 2.31 -8.14 20.68
C LYS A 17 1.08 -7.47 20.09
N LEU A 18 0.22 -6.92 20.95
CA LEU A 18 -0.95 -6.16 20.56
C LEU A 18 -0.61 -4.69 20.39
N SER A 19 -1.06 -4.09 19.31
CA SER A 19 -1.00 -2.65 19.06
C SER A 19 -2.38 -2.13 18.72
N LEU A 20 -2.70 -0.93 19.19
CA LEU A 20 -3.96 -0.24 18.96
C LEU A 20 -3.64 1.19 18.54
N ALA A 21 -4.28 1.70 17.50
CA ALA A 21 -4.10 3.08 17.09
C ALA A 21 -5.41 3.71 16.59
N ALA A 22 -5.52 5.02 16.80
CA ALA A 22 -6.52 5.85 16.16
C ALA A 22 -5.79 7.00 15.46
N THR A 23 -5.97 7.12 14.17
CA THR A 23 -5.30 8.13 13.35
C THR A 23 -6.30 8.83 12.45
N ARG A 24 -5.98 10.07 12.09
CA ARG A 24 -6.67 10.80 11.04
C ARG A 24 -5.70 11.02 9.88
N SER A 25 -5.97 10.41 8.74
CA SER A 25 -5.26 10.71 7.51
C SER A 25 -6.08 11.71 6.69
N SER A 26 -5.47 12.79 6.26
CA SER A 26 -6.02 13.58 5.17
C SER A 26 -5.53 12.96 3.86
N GLU A 27 -6.44 12.43 3.06
CA GLU A 27 -6.13 12.29 1.65
C GLU A 27 -6.11 13.71 1.08
N ALA A 28 -4.96 14.15 0.58
CA ALA A 28 -4.92 15.32 -0.27
C ALA A 28 -5.91 15.03 -1.40
N GLY A 29 -7.03 15.73 -1.37
CA GLY A 29 -8.14 15.51 -2.30
C GLY A 29 -7.58 15.46 -3.70
N GLY A 30 -7.82 14.36 -4.40
CA GLY A 30 -7.19 14.07 -5.65
C GLY A 30 -7.16 15.29 -6.51
N SER A 31 -6.01 15.84 -6.64
CA SER A 31 -5.64 16.98 -7.45
C SER A 31 -6.84 17.82 -7.94
N SER A 32 -7.32 18.69 -7.14
CA SER A 32 -8.00 19.91 -7.61
C SER A 32 -7.12 20.70 -8.60
N SER A 33 -5.92 20.23 -8.87
CA SER A 33 -4.97 20.79 -9.83
C SER A 33 -5.51 20.90 -11.26
N PHE A 34 -6.61 20.26 -11.59
CA PHE A 34 -7.23 20.39 -12.91
C PHE A 34 -8.43 21.34 -12.96
N ALA A 35 -9.01 21.73 -11.84
CA ALA A 35 -10.26 22.50 -11.84
C ALA A 35 -10.11 23.96 -11.37
N SER A 36 -9.03 24.34 -10.74
CA SER A 36 -8.81 25.73 -10.38
C SER A 36 -7.33 26.10 -10.39
N ASN A 37 -7.00 27.33 -10.77
CA ASN A 37 -5.66 27.90 -10.66
C ASN A 37 -5.18 28.04 -9.20
N ASN A 38 -5.84 27.41 -8.26
CA ASN A 38 -5.54 27.50 -6.84
C ASN A 38 -5.03 26.13 -6.35
N ILE A 39 -3.74 25.91 -6.54
CA ILE A 39 -2.98 24.69 -6.24
C ILE A 39 -3.01 24.32 -4.73
N TYR A 40 -3.58 25.16 -3.88
CA TYR A 40 -3.50 25.05 -2.42
C TYR A 40 -4.86 25.20 -1.72
N ASP A 41 -5.96 24.85 -2.37
CA ASP A 41 -7.24 24.82 -1.69
C ASP A 41 -7.38 23.52 -0.85
N TYR A 42 -6.74 23.53 0.32
CA TYR A 42 -6.85 22.50 1.34
C TYR A 42 -8.26 22.38 1.96
N THR A 43 -9.20 23.21 1.51
CA THR A 43 -10.57 23.20 2.05
C THR A 43 -11.39 22.02 1.53
N ASN A 44 -10.91 21.31 0.51
CA ASN A 44 -11.61 20.23 -0.18
C ASN A 44 -11.08 18.84 0.16
N GLU A 45 -10.32 18.70 1.23
CA GLU A 45 -9.81 17.40 1.65
C GLU A 45 -10.85 16.59 2.45
N THR A 46 -11.03 15.34 2.08
CA THR A 46 -11.66 14.37 2.97
C THR A 46 -10.65 13.84 3.96
N ALA A 47 -11.01 13.82 5.22
CA ALA A 47 -10.21 13.16 6.24
C ALA A 47 -10.80 11.77 6.53
N ASN A 48 -9.93 10.77 6.66
CA ASN A 48 -10.34 9.44 7.10
C ASN A 48 -9.91 9.26 8.57
N ASP A 49 -10.88 8.97 9.43
CA ASP A 49 -10.59 8.45 10.76
C ASP A 49 -10.37 6.95 10.64
N VAL A 50 -9.21 6.48 11.07
CA VAL A 50 -8.81 5.07 10.99
C VAL A 50 -8.53 4.55 12.38
N PHE A 51 -9.13 3.43 12.70
CA PHE A 51 -8.87 2.64 13.92
C PHE A 51 -8.16 1.36 13.50
N ASP A 52 -6.96 1.15 14.02
CA ASP A 52 -6.09 0.01 13.74
C ASP A 52 -6.00 -0.87 14.98
N VAL A 53 -6.14 -2.16 14.78
CA VAL A 53 -5.87 -3.22 15.76
C VAL A 53 -4.93 -4.22 15.12
N ARG A 54 -3.78 -4.42 15.72
CA ARG A 54 -2.75 -5.30 15.18
C ARG A 54 -2.21 -6.25 16.22
N LEU A 55 -2.13 -7.53 15.88
CA LEU A 55 -1.48 -8.57 16.66
C LEU A 55 -0.30 -9.10 15.87
N ALA A 56 0.90 -8.85 16.37
CA ALA A 56 2.16 -9.14 15.69
C ALA A 56 3.06 -10.08 16.49
N GLN A 57 4.15 -10.51 15.86
CA GLN A 57 5.19 -11.35 16.48
C GLN A 57 4.66 -12.69 17.01
N MET A 58 3.59 -13.23 16.43
CA MET A 58 3.11 -14.56 16.77
C MET A 58 4.03 -15.60 16.10
N GLU A 59 4.79 -16.33 16.86
CA GLU A 59 5.60 -17.44 16.33
C GLU A 59 4.67 -18.57 15.89
N ILE A 60 4.70 -18.93 14.61
CA ILE A 60 3.88 -20.00 14.04
C ILE A 60 4.70 -21.19 13.52
N ASN A 61 5.98 -20.95 13.26
CA ASN A 61 6.96 -21.97 12.85
C ASN A 61 8.40 -21.48 13.15
N PRO A 62 9.41 -22.34 13.18
CA PRO A 62 10.79 -21.93 13.46
C PRO A 62 11.29 -20.83 12.53
N GLY A 63 11.62 -19.67 13.11
CA GLY A 63 12.07 -18.48 12.38
C GLY A 63 10.99 -17.75 11.59
N GLY A 64 9.71 -18.12 11.80
CA GLY A 64 8.57 -17.53 11.15
C GLY A 64 7.58 -16.90 12.14
N THR A 65 7.12 -15.69 11.84
CA THR A 65 6.13 -14.95 12.63
C THR A 65 4.95 -14.54 11.76
N LEU A 66 3.76 -14.52 12.37
CA LEU A 66 2.53 -14.02 11.77
C LEU A 66 2.15 -12.69 12.41
N GLU A 67 1.70 -11.77 11.58
CA GLU A 67 1.01 -10.54 11.97
C GLU A 67 -0.38 -10.53 11.35
N LEU A 68 -1.39 -10.17 12.16
CA LEU A 68 -2.77 -9.96 11.74
C LEU A 68 -3.16 -8.53 12.09
N GLY A 69 -3.72 -7.81 11.13
CA GLY A 69 -4.18 -6.44 11.28
C GLY A 69 -5.62 -6.29 10.81
N VAL A 70 -6.36 -5.45 11.52
CA VAL A 70 -7.71 -5.03 11.13
C VAL A 70 -7.80 -3.53 11.30
N ASP A 71 -8.06 -2.84 10.20
CA ASP A 71 -8.33 -1.41 10.20
C ASP A 71 -9.79 -1.15 9.86
N TYR A 72 -10.42 -0.26 10.62
CA TYR A 72 -11.70 0.32 10.27
C TYR A 72 -11.50 1.78 9.92
N GLY A 73 -11.90 2.18 8.73
CA GLY A 73 -11.80 3.55 8.25
C GLY A 73 -13.17 4.17 8.04
N ARG A 74 -13.28 5.44 8.40
CA ARG A 74 -14.48 6.24 8.18
C ARG A 74 -14.11 7.56 7.54
N ALA A 75 -14.70 7.84 6.37
CA ALA A 75 -14.50 9.11 5.68
C ALA A 75 -15.29 10.24 6.35
N ASN A 76 -14.62 11.35 6.68
CA ASN A 76 -15.25 12.60 7.10
C ASN A 76 -15.41 13.50 5.89
N LEU A 77 -16.62 13.54 5.36
CA LEU A 77 -16.95 14.33 4.18
C LEU A 77 -17.08 15.81 4.54
N ARG A 78 -16.47 16.67 3.74
CA ARG A 78 -16.70 18.11 3.82
C ARG A 78 -17.91 18.53 2.99
N ASP A 79 -18.33 19.77 3.11
CA ASP A 79 -19.60 20.31 2.56
C ASP A 79 -19.79 20.10 1.05
N ASN A 80 -18.68 20.08 0.30
CA ASN A 80 -18.69 19.88 -1.14
C ASN A 80 -18.49 18.43 -1.59
N TYR A 81 -18.44 17.48 -0.65
CA TYR A 81 -18.39 16.06 -0.95
C TYR A 81 -19.73 15.40 -0.71
N ARG A 82 -20.15 14.57 -1.63
CA ARG A 82 -21.41 13.82 -1.55
C ARG A 82 -21.14 12.35 -1.84
N LEU A 83 -21.81 11.51 -1.10
CA LEU A 83 -21.89 10.10 -1.46
C LEU A 83 -22.94 9.94 -2.56
N VAL A 84 -22.60 9.20 -3.60
CA VAL A 84 -23.63 8.71 -4.52
C VAL A 84 -24.49 7.65 -3.83
N ASP A 85 -25.69 7.42 -4.35
CA ASP A 85 -26.59 6.42 -3.80
C ASP A 85 -25.89 5.06 -3.74
N GLY A 86 -25.91 4.45 -2.55
CA GLY A 86 -25.24 3.17 -2.31
C GLY A 86 -23.77 3.26 -1.88
N ALA A 87 -23.11 4.41 -2.00
CA ALA A 87 -21.72 4.53 -1.55
C ALA A 87 -21.60 4.55 -0.03
N SER A 88 -20.52 3.98 0.50
CA SER A 88 -20.26 3.88 1.93
C SER A 88 -19.22 4.89 2.40
N LYS A 89 -19.42 5.46 3.60
CA LYS A 89 -18.37 6.23 4.31
C LYS A 89 -17.37 5.33 5.00
N ASP A 90 -17.79 4.13 5.30
CA ASP A 90 -17.08 3.19 6.14
C ASP A 90 -16.38 2.15 5.27
N GLY A 91 -15.33 1.55 5.79
CA GLY A 91 -14.63 0.45 5.13
C GLY A 91 -13.69 -0.27 6.09
N TRP A 92 -13.27 -1.44 5.68
CA TRP A 92 -12.38 -2.31 6.43
C TRP A 92 -11.15 -2.64 5.61
N LEU A 93 -10.03 -2.80 6.28
CA LEU A 93 -8.82 -3.41 5.71
C LEU A 93 -8.36 -4.52 6.64
N PHE A 94 -8.23 -5.71 6.09
CA PHE A 94 -7.67 -6.88 6.75
C PHE A 94 -6.29 -7.14 6.19
N THR A 95 -5.32 -7.38 7.07
CA THR A 95 -3.94 -7.70 6.71
C THR A 95 -3.51 -8.98 7.41
N ALA A 96 -2.91 -9.89 6.67
CA ALA A 96 -2.16 -11.02 7.21
C ALA A 96 -0.76 -11.00 6.59
N GLU A 97 0.27 -10.93 7.43
CA GLU A 97 1.68 -10.93 7.02
C GLU A 97 2.41 -12.07 7.72
N HIS A 98 3.03 -12.95 6.93
CA HIS A 98 3.95 -13.95 7.42
C HIS A 98 5.38 -13.52 7.10
N THR A 99 6.19 -13.35 8.12
CA THR A 99 7.63 -13.08 7.99
C THR A 99 8.43 -14.32 8.32
N GLN A 100 9.30 -14.76 7.43
CA GLN A 100 10.16 -15.92 7.57
C GLN A 100 11.62 -15.53 7.44
N SER A 101 12.45 -15.93 8.39
CA SER A 101 13.91 -15.86 8.24
C SER A 101 14.38 -16.90 7.23
N VAL A 102 15.13 -16.48 6.21
CA VAL A 102 15.61 -17.35 5.13
C VAL A 102 16.96 -16.85 4.60
N LEU A 103 17.94 -17.73 4.40
CA LEU A 103 19.23 -17.46 3.77
C LEU A 103 19.93 -16.17 4.28
N LYS A 104 20.06 -16.01 5.61
CA LYS A 104 20.59 -14.82 6.30
C LYS A 104 19.82 -13.53 5.98
N GLY A 105 18.59 -13.63 5.54
CA GLY A 105 17.69 -12.54 5.23
C GLY A 105 16.27 -12.87 5.66
N PHE A 106 15.31 -12.37 4.92
CA PHE A 106 13.90 -12.56 5.22
C PHE A 106 13.05 -12.72 3.95
N ASN A 107 11.92 -13.38 4.09
CA ASN A 107 10.78 -13.35 3.18
C ASN A 107 9.57 -12.82 3.93
N LYS A 108 8.77 -11.99 3.29
CA LYS A 108 7.46 -11.54 3.76
C LYS A 108 6.41 -11.87 2.72
N PHE A 109 5.43 -12.66 3.14
CA PHE A 109 4.23 -12.94 2.37
C PHE A 109 3.04 -12.22 3.00
N VAL A 110 2.37 -11.39 2.22
CA VAL A 110 1.30 -10.51 2.69
C VAL A 110 0.04 -10.73 1.88
N VAL A 111 -1.09 -10.87 2.56
CA VAL A 111 -2.42 -10.86 1.96
C VAL A 111 -3.23 -9.73 2.60
N GLN A 112 -3.82 -8.88 1.77
CA GLN A 112 -4.68 -7.80 2.21
C GLN A 112 -6.01 -7.84 1.48
N TYR A 113 -7.08 -7.57 2.21
CA TYR A 113 -8.41 -7.41 1.66
C TYR A 113 -9.04 -6.14 2.23
N ALA A 114 -9.55 -5.26 1.37
CA ALA A 114 -10.20 -4.04 1.80
C ALA A 114 -11.56 -3.86 1.16
N THR A 115 -12.43 -3.11 1.84
CA THR A 115 -13.75 -2.75 1.36
C THR A 115 -13.92 -1.23 1.33
N ASP A 116 -14.71 -0.76 0.41
CA ASP A 116 -15.27 0.59 0.32
C ASP A 116 -14.25 1.71 0.61
N SER A 117 -14.40 2.49 1.68
CA SER A 117 -13.53 3.62 1.97
C SER A 117 -12.06 3.24 2.23
N MET A 118 -11.78 1.98 2.53
CA MET A 118 -10.42 1.48 2.76
C MET A 118 -9.75 0.91 1.51
N THR A 119 -10.45 0.77 0.39
CA THR A 119 -9.88 0.27 -0.87
C THR A 119 -8.80 1.20 -1.43
N SER A 120 -8.87 2.50 -1.17
CA SER A 120 -7.88 3.49 -1.58
C SER A 120 -6.51 3.27 -0.93
N GLN A 121 -6.45 2.70 0.26
CA GLN A 121 -5.20 2.37 0.95
C GLN A 121 -4.36 1.35 0.16
N GLY A 122 -5.03 0.52 -0.64
CA GLY A 122 -4.37 -0.41 -1.54
C GLY A 122 -3.83 0.22 -2.81
N LYS A 123 -4.38 1.36 -3.23
CA LYS A 123 -4.07 2.00 -4.51
C LYS A 123 -2.94 3.03 -4.42
N GLY A 124 -2.59 3.45 -3.22
CA GLY A 124 -1.70 4.58 -2.97
C GLY A 124 -2.43 5.93 -2.99
N LEU A 125 -1.87 6.89 -2.31
CA LEU A 125 -2.49 8.19 -2.02
C LEU A 125 -2.78 9.06 -3.26
N SER A 126 -2.18 8.78 -4.41
CA SER A 126 -2.24 9.62 -5.61
C SER A 126 -3.38 9.28 -6.56
N GLN A 127 -4.09 8.21 -6.32
CA GLN A 127 -5.10 7.74 -7.26
C GLN A 127 -6.45 7.68 -6.57
N GLY A 128 -7.15 8.78 -6.70
CA GLY A 128 -8.41 9.03 -6.04
C GLY A 128 -9.35 7.85 -5.96
N SER A 129 -9.87 7.67 -4.80
CA SER A 129 -10.94 6.78 -4.40
C SER A 129 -12.24 7.10 -5.13
N GLY A 130 -12.40 6.73 -6.40
CA GLY A 130 -13.68 6.88 -7.08
C GLY A 130 -14.37 8.24 -6.96
N VAL A 131 -13.59 9.31 -6.78
CA VAL A 131 -14.11 10.68 -6.65
C VAL A 131 -14.19 11.32 -8.02
N ALA A 132 -15.38 11.74 -8.40
CA ALA A 132 -15.61 12.49 -9.63
C ALA A 132 -16.22 13.86 -9.30
N PHE A 133 -15.72 14.91 -9.94
CA PHE A 133 -16.27 16.25 -9.79
C PHE A 133 -17.53 16.40 -10.64
N ASP A 134 -18.62 16.83 -10.01
CA ASP A 134 -19.88 17.16 -10.65
C ASP A 134 -19.95 18.68 -10.88
N ASN A 135 -19.80 19.10 -12.14
CA ASN A 135 -19.81 20.51 -12.53
C ASN A 135 -21.16 21.18 -12.32
N GLU A 136 -22.26 20.44 -12.38
CA GLU A 136 -23.61 21.01 -12.22
C GLU A 136 -23.90 21.34 -10.75
N LYS A 137 -23.37 20.53 -9.84
CA LYS A 137 -23.62 20.67 -8.40
C LYS A 137 -22.46 21.29 -7.65
N PHE A 138 -21.36 21.58 -8.33
CA PHE A 138 -20.09 22.05 -7.73
C PHE A 138 -19.69 21.17 -6.53
N ALA A 139 -19.80 19.86 -6.68
CA ALA A 139 -19.53 18.90 -5.63
C ALA A 139 -18.72 17.72 -6.14
N TYR A 140 -17.99 17.09 -5.24
CA TYR A 140 -17.31 15.83 -5.50
C TYR A 140 -18.24 14.66 -5.14
N ASN A 141 -18.56 13.85 -6.12
CA ASN A 141 -19.34 12.63 -5.92
C ASN A 141 -18.37 11.48 -5.57
N ILE A 142 -18.54 10.91 -4.40
CA ILE A 142 -17.78 9.75 -3.94
C ILE A 142 -18.55 8.49 -4.23
N ASN A 143 -17.97 7.61 -5.03
CA ASN A 143 -18.45 6.26 -5.27
C ASN A 143 -17.27 5.30 -5.03
N ASN A 144 -17.13 4.89 -3.79
CA ASN A 144 -16.02 4.07 -3.31
C ASN A 144 -16.44 2.65 -2.93
N ASN A 145 -17.69 2.27 -3.27
CA ASN A 145 -18.13 0.90 -3.07
C ASN A 145 -17.30 -0.05 -3.91
N GLY A 146 -16.85 -1.10 -3.27
CA GLY A 146 -16.07 -2.12 -3.92
C GLY A 146 -15.11 -2.82 -2.98
N HIS A 147 -14.17 -3.52 -3.54
CA HIS A 147 -13.18 -4.27 -2.77
C HIS A 147 -11.80 -4.20 -3.42
N MET A 148 -10.80 -4.47 -2.60
CA MET A 148 -9.41 -4.64 -3.02
C MET A 148 -8.89 -5.96 -2.47
N LEU A 149 -8.25 -6.75 -3.31
CA LEU A 149 -7.41 -7.87 -2.92
C LEU A 149 -5.96 -7.58 -3.33
N ARG A 150 -5.03 -7.72 -2.39
CA ARG A 150 -3.60 -7.66 -2.67
C ARG A 150 -2.91 -8.90 -2.11
N ILE A 151 -2.06 -9.50 -2.94
CA ILE A 151 -1.14 -10.57 -2.55
C ILE A 151 0.25 -10.06 -2.90
N LEU A 152 1.15 -10.06 -1.92
CA LEU A 152 2.51 -9.56 -2.05
C LEU A 152 3.48 -10.56 -1.43
N ASP A 153 4.51 -10.89 -2.17
CA ASP A 153 5.66 -11.64 -1.66
C ASP A 153 6.94 -10.84 -1.96
N HIS A 154 7.71 -10.54 -0.92
CA HIS A 154 8.97 -9.85 -1.09
C HIS A 154 9.98 -10.27 -0.05
N GLY A 155 11.24 -10.09 -0.38
CA GLY A 155 12.31 -10.44 0.55
C GLY A 155 13.67 -9.92 0.13
N ALA A 156 14.60 -10.14 1.05
CA ALA A 156 16.02 -9.96 0.83
C ALA A 156 16.75 -11.19 1.35
N ILE A 157 17.62 -11.74 0.54
CA ILE A 157 18.39 -12.95 0.87
C ILE A 157 19.87 -12.76 0.54
N SER A 158 20.74 -13.43 1.32
CA SER A 158 22.17 -13.47 1.08
C SER A 158 22.60 -14.88 0.66
N MET A 159 23.24 -14.99 -0.50
CA MET A 159 23.71 -16.26 -1.07
C MET A 159 25.26 -16.30 -1.01
N GLY A 160 25.77 -16.80 0.09
CA GLY A 160 27.19 -16.75 0.40
C GLY A 160 27.64 -15.38 0.89
N ASP A 161 28.90 -15.03 0.63
CA ASP A 161 29.52 -13.81 1.19
C ASP A 161 29.40 -12.60 0.23
N ASN A 162 29.25 -12.86 -1.05
CA ASN A 162 29.35 -11.83 -2.09
C ASN A 162 28.04 -11.50 -2.77
N TRP A 163 27.00 -12.32 -2.63
CA TRP A 163 25.74 -12.14 -3.31
C TRP A 163 24.60 -11.82 -2.35
N ASP A 164 23.95 -10.69 -2.60
CA ASP A 164 22.64 -10.39 -2.01
C ASP A 164 21.61 -10.25 -3.13
N MET A 165 20.35 -10.53 -2.84
CA MET A 165 19.25 -10.38 -3.77
C MET A 165 18.01 -9.89 -3.05
N MET A 166 17.39 -8.86 -3.56
CA MET A 166 16.01 -8.49 -3.21
C MET A 166 15.09 -8.96 -4.33
N TYR A 167 13.86 -9.31 -3.95
CA TYR A 167 12.83 -9.70 -4.91
C TYR A 167 11.46 -9.21 -4.45
N VAL A 168 10.55 -9.06 -5.39
CA VAL A 168 9.15 -8.73 -5.17
C VAL A 168 8.27 -9.38 -6.23
N GLY A 169 7.13 -9.90 -5.79
CA GLY A 169 6.02 -10.28 -6.63
C GLY A 169 4.74 -9.77 -6.01
N MET A 170 3.90 -9.07 -6.76
CA MET A 170 2.64 -8.55 -6.26
C MET A 170 1.53 -8.71 -7.30
N TYR A 171 0.36 -9.06 -6.80
CA TYR A 171 -0.90 -8.95 -7.51
C TYR A 171 -1.87 -8.11 -6.69
N GLN A 172 -2.53 -7.16 -7.34
CA GLN A 172 -3.55 -6.32 -6.74
C GLN A 172 -4.74 -6.23 -7.70
N ASP A 173 -5.94 -6.45 -7.16
CA ASP A 173 -7.19 -6.25 -7.86
C ASP A 173 -8.05 -5.28 -7.04
N ILE A 174 -8.30 -4.10 -7.60
CA ILE A 174 -9.24 -3.13 -7.08
C ILE A 174 -10.43 -3.12 -8.01
N ASN A 175 -11.56 -3.54 -7.49
CA ASN A 175 -12.83 -3.59 -8.21
C ASN A 175 -13.80 -2.62 -7.54
N TRP A 176 -14.24 -1.62 -8.28
CA TRP A 176 -15.22 -0.65 -7.83
C TRP A 176 -16.51 -0.74 -8.66
N ASP A 177 -17.65 -0.50 -8.02
CA ASP A 177 -18.97 -0.52 -8.65
C ASP A 177 -19.12 0.51 -9.78
N ASN A 178 -18.26 1.52 -9.82
CA ASN A 178 -18.20 2.53 -10.89
C ASN A 178 -17.22 2.21 -12.02
N ASP A 179 -16.70 0.99 -12.07
CA ASP A 179 -15.74 0.49 -13.06
C ASP A 179 -14.40 1.26 -13.11
N ASN A 180 -14.06 2.03 -12.08
CA ASN A 180 -12.80 2.78 -12.03
C ASN A 180 -11.64 2.02 -11.35
N GLY A 181 -11.82 0.74 -11.08
CA GLY A 181 -10.79 -0.12 -10.50
C GLY A 181 -9.63 -0.43 -11.45
N THR A 182 -8.69 -1.16 -10.93
CA THR A 182 -7.49 -1.57 -11.67
C THR A 182 -7.01 -2.92 -11.20
N LYS A 183 -6.53 -3.74 -12.13
CA LYS A 183 -5.71 -4.92 -11.83
C LYS A 183 -4.26 -4.56 -12.08
N TRP A 184 -3.41 -4.86 -11.13
CA TRP A 184 -1.98 -4.61 -11.23
C TRP A 184 -1.20 -5.81 -10.75
N TRP A 185 -0.24 -6.25 -11.54
CA TRP A 185 0.75 -7.18 -11.09
C TRP A 185 2.15 -6.72 -11.45
N THR A 186 3.09 -7.01 -10.60
CA THR A 186 4.49 -6.66 -10.75
C THR A 186 5.37 -7.81 -10.29
N VAL A 187 6.49 -7.97 -10.97
CA VAL A 187 7.59 -8.82 -10.53
C VAL A 187 8.91 -8.08 -10.69
N GLY A 188 9.80 -8.26 -9.75
CA GLY A 188 11.11 -7.63 -9.79
C GLY A 188 12.16 -8.39 -9.02
N ILE A 189 13.39 -8.30 -9.50
CA ILE A 189 14.58 -8.81 -8.80
C ILE A 189 15.67 -7.74 -8.81
N ARG A 190 16.45 -7.71 -7.75
CA ARG A 190 17.56 -6.79 -7.57
C ARG A 190 18.78 -7.51 -6.99
N PRO A 191 19.52 -8.27 -7.81
CA PRO A 191 20.77 -8.88 -7.40
C PRO A 191 21.84 -7.82 -7.18
N MET A 192 22.68 -8.04 -6.17
CA MET A 192 23.86 -7.25 -5.84
C MET A 192 25.05 -8.18 -5.69
N TYR A 193 26.16 -7.83 -6.34
CA TYR A 193 27.43 -8.51 -6.17
C TYR A 193 28.44 -7.59 -5.48
N LYS A 194 28.99 -8.04 -4.37
CA LYS A 194 30.01 -7.35 -3.58
C LYS A 194 31.41 -7.75 -4.06
N TRP A 195 32.10 -6.82 -4.69
CA TRP A 195 33.48 -7.02 -5.16
C TRP A 195 34.48 -6.90 -4.00
N THR A 196 34.22 -5.92 -3.15
CA THR A 196 35.00 -5.61 -1.95
C THR A 196 34.07 -5.11 -0.86
N PRO A 197 34.50 -4.95 0.40
CA PRO A 197 33.67 -4.37 1.45
C PRO A 197 33.09 -2.98 1.13
N ILE A 198 33.73 -2.26 0.21
CA ILE A 198 33.32 -0.87 -0.13
C ILE A 198 32.79 -0.72 -1.55
N MET A 199 32.77 -1.78 -2.36
CA MET A 199 32.37 -1.69 -3.76
C MET A 199 31.42 -2.83 -4.14
N SER A 200 30.30 -2.49 -4.75
CA SER A 200 29.32 -3.46 -5.24
C SER A 200 28.68 -3.02 -6.57
N THR A 201 28.24 -3.99 -7.34
CA THR A 201 27.39 -3.77 -8.54
C THR A 201 25.99 -4.25 -8.25
N VAL A 202 25.00 -3.42 -8.53
CA VAL A 202 23.57 -3.72 -8.39
C VAL A 202 22.93 -3.70 -9.76
N MET A 203 22.13 -4.72 -10.06
CA MET A 203 21.25 -4.75 -11.21
C MET A 203 19.80 -4.80 -10.70
N GLU A 204 18.88 -4.11 -11.36
CA GLU A 204 17.46 -4.23 -11.09
C GLU A 204 16.72 -4.55 -12.38
N ILE A 205 15.90 -5.57 -12.35
CA ILE A 205 15.03 -5.96 -13.46
C ILE A 205 13.60 -6.03 -12.91
N GLY A 206 12.68 -5.33 -13.55
CA GLY A 206 11.28 -5.31 -13.14
C GLY A 206 10.35 -5.30 -14.35
N TYR A 207 9.16 -5.80 -14.11
CA TYR A 207 8.05 -5.75 -15.06
C TYR A 207 6.75 -5.45 -14.30
N ASP A 208 6.01 -4.50 -14.84
CA ASP A 208 4.70 -4.08 -14.34
C ASP A 208 3.66 -4.24 -15.45
N ASN A 209 2.45 -4.66 -15.07
CA ASN A 209 1.28 -4.66 -15.92
C ASN A 209 0.09 -4.09 -15.12
N VAL A 210 -0.55 -3.08 -15.68
CA VAL A 210 -1.76 -2.46 -15.12
C VAL A 210 -2.87 -2.56 -16.15
N GLU A 211 -4.03 -3.06 -15.74
CA GLU A 211 -5.25 -3.17 -16.54
C GLU A 211 -6.35 -2.30 -15.94
N SER A 212 -7.00 -1.50 -16.75
CA SER A 212 -8.17 -0.71 -16.37
C SER A 212 -9.40 -1.59 -16.26
N GLN A 213 -10.14 -1.50 -15.16
CA GLN A 213 -11.42 -2.22 -15.00
C GLN A 213 -12.43 -1.81 -16.08
N ARG A 214 -12.51 -0.52 -16.37
CA ARG A 214 -13.52 0.05 -17.28
C ARG A 214 -13.33 -0.36 -18.74
N THR A 215 -12.10 -0.35 -19.23
CA THR A 215 -11.81 -0.51 -20.65
C THR A 215 -11.15 -1.85 -20.98
N GLY A 216 -10.57 -2.52 -19.98
CA GLY A 216 -9.70 -3.67 -20.18
C GLY A 216 -8.34 -3.32 -20.81
N ASP A 217 -8.07 -2.03 -21.01
CA ASP A 217 -6.79 -1.59 -21.58
C ASP A 217 -5.65 -1.90 -20.62
N LYS A 218 -4.53 -2.32 -21.21
CA LYS A 218 -3.32 -2.73 -20.48
C LYS A 218 -2.18 -1.77 -20.75
N ASN A 219 -1.48 -1.40 -19.68
CA ASN A 219 -0.22 -0.67 -19.77
C ASN A 219 0.89 -1.52 -19.14
N ASN A 220 1.97 -1.69 -19.88
CA ASN A 220 3.11 -2.50 -19.47
C ASN A 220 4.36 -1.63 -19.32
N GLN A 221 5.15 -1.89 -18.31
CA GLN A 221 6.43 -1.23 -18.11
C GLN A 221 7.53 -2.27 -17.82
N TYR A 222 8.65 -2.13 -18.51
CA TYR A 222 9.88 -2.84 -18.21
C TYR A 222 10.88 -1.87 -17.60
N LYS A 223 11.59 -2.32 -16.58
CA LYS A 223 12.65 -1.56 -15.94
C LYS A 223 13.93 -2.39 -15.90
N ILE A 224 15.03 -1.82 -16.39
CA ILE A 224 16.37 -2.37 -16.23
C ILE A 224 17.25 -1.24 -15.74
N THR A 225 17.93 -1.48 -14.61
CA THR A 225 18.88 -0.52 -14.02
C THR A 225 20.16 -1.25 -13.69
N LEU A 226 21.29 -0.63 -13.96
CA LEU A 226 22.62 -1.08 -13.54
C LEU A 226 23.29 0.06 -12.77
N ALA A 227 23.80 -0.24 -11.60
CA ALA A 227 24.47 0.74 -10.76
C ALA A 227 25.76 0.16 -10.16
N GLN A 228 26.81 0.96 -10.18
CA GLN A 228 28.03 0.71 -9.44
C GLN A 228 27.95 1.55 -8.16
N GLN A 229 28.13 0.90 -7.01
CA GLN A 229 28.04 1.54 -5.71
C GLN A 229 29.41 1.54 -5.01
N TRP A 230 29.72 2.65 -4.34
CA TRP A 230 30.82 2.79 -3.42
C TRP A 230 30.29 3.34 -2.10
N GLN A 231 30.71 2.75 -1.00
CA GLN A 231 30.32 3.18 0.33
C GLN A 231 31.56 3.50 1.19
N ALA A 232 31.40 4.45 2.09
CA ALA A 232 32.46 4.78 3.05
C ALA A 232 32.32 3.90 4.29
N GLY A 233 33.16 2.89 4.41
CA GLY A 233 33.14 1.91 5.50
C GLY A 233 32.64 0.53 5.06
N ASP A 234 32.81 -0.44 5.94
CA ASP A 234 32.39 -1.83 5.69
C ASP A 234 30.87 -1.95 5.77
N SER A 235 30.31 -2.79 4.91
CA SER A 235 28.87 -3.10 4.83
C SER A 235 28.48 -4.25 5.74
#